data_df7970618b66879e2d6ff2e17d032813
#
_entry.id   df7970618b66879e2d6ff2e17d032813
#
_cell.length_a   1.000
_cell.length_b   1.000
_cell.length_c   1.000
_cell.angle_alpha   90.00
_cell.angle_beta   90.00
_cell.angle_gamma   90.00
#
_symmetry.space_group_name_H-M   'P 1'
#
loop_
_entity.id
_entity.type
_entity.pdbx_description
1 polymer ?
#
loop_
_entity_poly.entity_id
_entity_poly.type
_entity_poly.pdbx_seq_one_letter_code
_entity_poly.pdbx_strand_id
1 'polypeptide(L)'
;MKKLLTLFLIVSLILLTGCGSSPETEDVGNLKITCTTYPVYLLCSKVVEGIDGVDVSLLIDQDLSCVHDYSLSVNDMKKLDSCDVVLLSGAGFEFFLNDVDLSAKAVYDCSAGIELLCSDGHSHEHGHDHAEYDPHIWLDPENAAMMAKNIAEALSTYLPGDTLMANAESYGDTLVTLKADLNSRLENLSCRELITFHDGFAYFANAFELTTLKSIEEESGSEASAAEMAEIISLINEHSIPAVFTEVNGSTATAEAIARETGAAVASLNMMISSSGTGSGDPYCDIITANVESILEALG
;
A
#
# COMPACT_ATOMS: atom_id res chain seq x y z
N MET A 1 -54.38 -14.48 62.72
CA MET A 1 -53.59 -15.41 61.87
C MET A 1 -53.89 -15.25 60.36
N LYS A 2 -55.16 -15.17 59.92
CA LYS A 2 -55.48 -15.02 58.48
C LYS A 2 -54.96 -13.70 57.84
N LYS A 3 -54.96 -12.58 58.56
CA LYS A 3 -54.48 -11.28 58.06
C LYS A 3 -52.95 -11.20 57.94
N LEU A 4 -52.21 -11.95 58.77
CA LEU A 4 -50.72 -12.03 58.68
C LEU A 4 -50.25 -12.90 57.50
N LEU A 5 -51.05 -13.93 57.17
CA LEU A 5 -50.74 -14.82 56.06
C LEU A 5 -50.92 -14.13 54.67
N THR A 6 -51.94 -13.23 54.57
CA THR A 6 -52.22 -12.47 53.37
C THR A 6 -51.14 -11.40 53.09
N LEU A 7 -50.58 -10.80 54.15
CA LEU A 7 -49.51 -9.80 54.02
C LEU A 7 -48.20 -10.48 53.57
N PHE A 8 -47.92 -11.68 54.01
CA PHE A 8 -46.73 -12.45 53.63
C PHE A 8 -46.80 -12.90 52.15
N LEU A 9 -48.00 -13.23 51.66
CA LEU A 9 -48.19 -13.62 50.25
C LEU A 9 -48.03 -12.45 49.28
N ILE A 10 -48.46 -11.21 49.67
CA ILE A 10 -48.30 -10.00 48.86
C ILE A 10 -46.84 -9.55 48.82
N VAL A 11 -46.10 -9.65 49.91
CA VAL A 11 -44.66 -9.31 49.96
C VAL A 11 -43.82 -10.31 49.17
N SER A 12 -44.23 -11.61 49.12
CA SER A 12 -43.55 -12.62 48.30
C SER A 12 -43.77 -12.45 46.79
N LEU A 13 -44.91 -11.84 46.39
CA LEU A 13 -45.22 -11.59 44.97
C LEU A 13 -44.51 -10.36 44.42
N ILE A 14 -44.10 -9.40 45.24
CA ILE A 14 -43.35 -8.18 44.81
C ILE A 14 -41.89 -8.48 44.62
N LEU A 15 -41.33 -9.58 45.16
CA LEU A 15 -39.95 -9.97 44.99
C LEU A 15 -39.68 -10.78 43.70
N LEU A 16 -40.69 -11.10 42.91
CA LEU A 16 -40.58 -11.88 41.65
C LEU A 16 -40.61 -11.04 40.36
N THR A 17 -40.76 -9.71 40.46
CA THR A 17 -40.75 -8.84 39.28
C THR A 17 -39.46 -8.04 39.06
N GLY A 18 -38.34 -8.52 39.68
CA GLY A 18 -37.04 -7.89 39.63
C GLY A 18 -36.02 -8.61 38.72
N CYS A 19 -36.43 -9.37 37.72
CA CYS A 19 -35.54 -9.70 36.59
C CYS A 19 -35.64 -8.56 35.59
N GLY A 20 -34.93 -7.48 35.83
CA GLY A 20 -34.51 -6.58 34.82
C GLY A 20 -33.59 -7.38 33.85
N SER A 21 -34.12 -7.74 32.69
CA SER A 21 -33.26 -8.05 31.56
C SER A 21 -32.38 -6.82 31.35
N SER A 22 -31.12 -6.90 31.76
CA SER A 22 -30.11 -6.02 31.17
C SER A 22 -30.32 -6.09 29.66
N PRO A 23 -30.32 -4.96 28.92
CA PRO A 23 -30.28 -5.07 27.49
C PRO A 23 -29.05 -5.95 27.21
N GLU A 24 -29.28 -7.08 26.51
CA GLU A 24 -28.19 -7.77 25.85
C GLU A 24 -27.55 -6.67 25.00
N THR A 25 -26.36 -6.21 25.39
CA THR A 25 -25.47 -5.55 24.45
C THR A 25 -25.28 -6.60 23.38
N GLU A 26 -25.92 -6.41 22.23
CA GLU A 26 -25.52 -7.13 21.03
C GLU A 26 -24.02 -7.00 20.99
N ASP A 27 -23.34 -8.12 20.99
CA ASP A 27 -21.89 -8.19 20.74
C ASP A 27 -21.73 -7.72 19.29
N VAL A 28 -21.66 -6.40 19.11
CA VAL A 28 -21.34 -5.78 17.84
C VAL A 28 -19.90 -6.18 17.60
N GLY A 29 -19.72 -7.27 16.85
CA GLY A 29 -18.40 -7.75 16.47
C GLY A 29 -17.56 -6.61 15.90
N ASN A 30 -16.26 -6.74 15.98
CA ASN A 30 -15.34 -5.74 15.42
C ASN A 30 -15.65 -5.45 13.95
N LEU A 31 -15.53 -4.19 13.55
CA LEU A 31 -15.54 -3.80 12.14
C LEU A 31 -14.35 -4.45 11.43
N LYS A 32 -14.61 -5.27 10.42
CA LYS A 32 -13.60 -5.99 9.67
C LYS A 32 -13.25 -5.25 8.40
N ILE A 33 -12.04 -4.75 8.33
CA ILE A 33 -11.49 -4.02 7.19
C ILE A 33 -10.48 -4.91 6.48
N THR A 34 -10.64 -5.08 5.16
CA THR A 34 -9.65 -5.75 4.31
C THR A 34 -9.00 -4.71 3.39
N CYS A 35 -7.71 -4.52 3.57
CA CYS A 35 -6.87 -3.70 2.70
C CYS A 35 -6.32 -4.59 1.58
N THR A 36 -6.44 -4.18 0.32
CA THR A 36 -6.04 -5.01 -0.83
C THR A 36 -4.55 -5.20 -0.91
N THR A 37 -3.77 -4.17 -0.56
CA THR A 37 -2.32 -4.11 -0.72
C THR A 37 -1.62 -3.72 0.58
N TYR A 38 -0.33 -4.01 0.64
CA TYR A 38 0.47 -3.70 1.83
C TYR A 38 0.55 -2.19 2.15
N PRO A 39 0.75 -1.27 1.17
CA PRO A 39 0.71 0.18 1.46
C PRO A 39 -0.61 0.61 2.09
N VAL A 40 -1.75 0.19 1.55
CA VAL A 40 -3.07 0.53 2.12
C VAL A 40 -3.23 -0.04 3.54
N TYR A 41 -2.71 -1.26 3.78
CA TYR A 41 -2.72 -1.85 5.11
C TYR A 41 -1.91 -1.02 6.12
N LEU A 42 -0.72 -0.54 5.72
CA LEU A 42 0.11 0.32 6.57
C LEU A 42 -0.59 1.63 6.90
N LEU A 43 -1.13 2.31 5.90
CA LEU A 43 -1.85 3.58 6.06
C LEU A 43 -3.12 3.40 6.91
N CYS A 44 -3.93 2.38 6.64
CA CYS A 44 -5.12 2.07 7.42
C CYS A 44 -4.77 1.79 8.88
N SER A 45 -3.71 1.03 9.15
CA SER A 45 -3.25 0.72 10.50
C SER A 45 -2.89 1.99 11.30
N LYS A 46 -2.31 3.00 10.65
CA LYS A 46 -2.03 4.30 11.27
C LYS A 46 -3.29 5.12 11.51
N VAL A 47 -4.22 5.11 10.56
CA VAL A 47 -5.49 5.86 10.65
C VAL A 47 -6.37 5.33 11.78
N VAL A 48 -6.41 4.01 12.00
CA VAL A 48 -7.23 3.40 13.06
C VAL A 48 -6.48 3.21 14.38
N GLU A 49 -5.27 3.70 14.50
CA GLU A 49 -4.44 3.53 15.72
C GLU A 49 -5.17 4.06 16.96
N GLY A 50 -5.25 3.24 18.01
CA GLY A 50 -5.93 3.58 19.26
C GLY A 50 -7.46 3.54 19.22
N ILE A 51 -8.07 3.03 18.15
CA ILE A 51 -9.52 2.85 18.04
C ILE A 51 -9.84 1.37 18.30
N ASP A 52 -10.69 1.13 19.33
CA ASP A 52 -11.15 -0.21 19.67
C ASP A 52 -12.25 -0.72 18.71
N GLY A 53 -12.41 -2.03 18.61
CA GLY A 53 -13.48 -2.65 17.84
C GLY A 53 -13.22 -2.68 16.34
N VAL A 54 -11.96 -2.70 15.91
CA VAL A 54 -11.53 -2.74 14.51
C VAL A 54 -10.55 -3.89 14.29
N ASP A 55 -10.79 -4.67 13.25
CA ASP A 55 -9.88 -5.72 12.76
C ASP A 55 -9.43 -5.36 11.34
N VAL A 56 -8.16 -5.01 11.17
CA VAL A 56 -7.57 -4.72 9.86
C VAL A 56 -6.82 -5.94 9.35
N SER A 57 -7.09 -6.34 8.13
CA SER A 57 -6.43 -7.47 7.46
C SER A 57 -5.86 -7.07 6.11
N LEU A 58 -4.74 -7.69 5.75
CA LEU A 58 -4.13 -7.58 4.42
C LEU A 58 -4.66 -8.70 3.53
N LEU A 59 -5.14 -8.35 2.32
CA LEU A 59 -5.63 -9.32 1.34
C LEU A 59 -4.45 -10.12 0.77
N ILE A 60 -3.54 -9.43 0.09
CA ILE A 60 -2.35 -10.04 -0.52
C ILE A 60 -1.23 -10.11 0.52
N ASP A 61 -1.16 -11.23 1.24
CA ASP A 61 -0.17 -11.49 2.29
C ASP A 61 0.84 -12.55 1.78
N GLN A 62 1.53 -12.22 0.70
CA GLN A 62 2.56 -13.04 0.07
C GLN A 62 3.74 -12.18 -0.35
N ASP A 63 4.93 -12.78 -0.35
CA ASP A 63 6.14 -12.13 -0.86
C ASP A 63 6.12 -12.17 -2.40
N LEU A 64 5.71 -11.06 -2.99
CA LEU A 64 5.63 -10.87 -4.43
C LEU A 64 6.60 -9.76 -4.84
N SER A 65 7.18 -9.88 -6.01
CA SER A 65 7.87 -8.77 -6.67
C SER A 65 6.89 -7.87 -7.43
N CYS A 66 5.81 -8.47 -7.95
CA CYS A 66 4.77 -7.79 -8.70
C CYS A 66 3.42 -8.47 -8.49
N VAL A 67 2.31 -7.73 -8.67
CA VAL A 67 0.95 -8.26 -8.58
C VAL A 67 0.29 -8.46 -9.93
N HIS A 68 0.95 -8.14 -11.04
CA HIS A 68 0.34 -8.25 -12.38
C HIS A 68 -0.16 -9.66 -12.72
N ASP A 69 0.51 -10.70 -12.24
CA ASP A 69 0.10 -12.10 -12.41
C ASP A 69 -0.63 -12.67 -11.20
N TYR A 70 -1.03 -11.80 -10.24
CA TYR A 70 -1.65 -12.27 -9.01
C TYR A 70 -3.05 -12.81 -9.27
N SER A 71 -3.29 -14.04 -8.80
CA SER A 71 -4.60 -14.67 -8.80
C SER A 71 -5.04 -14.93 -7.37
N LEU A 72 -6.28 -14.53 -7.04
CA LEU A 72 -6.84 -14.69 -5.71
C LEU A 72 -6.88 -16.16 -5.28
N SER A 73 -6.33 -16.42 -4.11
CA SER A 73 -6.41 -17.72 -3.46
C SER A 73 -7.78 -17.93 -2.80
N VAL A 74 -8.08 -19.17 -2.44
CA VAL A 74 -9.29 -19.48 -1.64
C VAL A 74 -9.28 -18.74 -0.29
N ASN A 75 -8.11 -18.46 0.27
CA ASN A 75 -7.99 -17.72 1.52
C ASN A 75 -8.34 -16.24 1.34
N ASP A 76 -7.92 -15.64 0.22
CA ASP A 76 -8.24 -14.25 -0.10
C ASP A 76 -9.74 -14.07 -0.33
N MET A 77 -10.36 -15.01 -1.03
CA MET A 77 -11.82 -15.03 -1.20
C MET A 77 -12.56 -15.12 0.14
N LYS A 78 -12.04 -15.87 1.12
CA LYS A 78 -12.62 -15.93 2.48
C LYS A 78 -12.43 -14.62 3.24
N LYS A 79 -11.28 -13.94 3.10
CA LYS A 79 -11.06 -12.61 3.69
C LYS A 79 -12.08 -11.63 3.12
N LEU A 80 -12.25 -11.57 1.79
CA LEU A 80 -13.23 -10.71 1.12
C LEU A 80 -14.68 -11.05 1.53
N ASP A 81 -15.04 -12.35 1.65
CA ASP A 81 -16.37 -12.75 2.07
C ASP A 81 -16.70 -12.32 3.52
N SER A 82 -15.73 -12.37 4.40
CA SER A 82 -15.91 -12.13 5.84
C SER A 82 -15.73 -10.66 6.27
N CYS A 83 -15.23 -9.77 5.41
CA CYS A 83 -15.03 -8.36 5.75
C CYS A 83 -16.32 -7.53 5.59
N ASP A 84 -16.35 -6.38 6.24
CA ASP A 84 -17.40 -5.37 6.13
C ASP A 84 -17.00 -4.28 5.12
N VAL A 85 -15.72 -3.91 5.11
CA VAL A 85 -15.14 -2.85 4.28
C VAL A 85 -13.95 -3.37 3.52
N VAL A 86 -13.84 -2.99 2.24
CA VAL A 86 -12.67 -3.22 1.39
C VAL A 86 -12.06 -1.86 1.04
N LEU A 87 -10.77 -1.70 1.31
CA LEU A 87 -9.98 -0.53 0.93
C LEU A 87 -9.05 -0.90 -0.22
N LEU A 88 -9.20 -0.20 -1.34
CA LEU A 88 -8.38 -0.37 -2.55
C LEU A 88 -7.25 0.65 -2.56
N SER A 89 -6.09 0.30 -3.12
CA SER A 89 -5.08 1.29 -3.53
C SER A 89 -5.67 2.28 -4.52
N GLY A 90 -6.47 1.77 -5.44
CA GLY A 90 -7.06 2.55 -6.50
C GLY A 90 -6.13 2.75 -7.69
N ALA A 91 -6.40 3.77 -8.50
CA ALA A 91 -5.65 4.04 -9.74
C ALA A 91 -5.56 2.85 -10.71
N GLY A 92 -6.51 1.90 -10.62
CA GLY A 92 -6.57 0.71 -11.47
C GLY A 92 -5.67 -0.44 -11.05
N PHE A 93 -5.07 -0.39 -9.85
CA PHE A 93 -4.15 -1.41 -9.37
C PHE A 93 -4.80 -2.79 -9.15
N GLU A 94 -6.07 -2.84 -8.74
CA GLU A 94 -6.76 -4.07 -8.32
C GLU A 94 -7.42 -4.81 -9.47
N PHE A 95 -6.77 -4.96 -10.63
CA PHE A 95 -7.31 -5.74 -11.76
C PHE A 95 -7.62 -7.20 -11.37
N PHE A 96 -6.96 -7.77 -10.37
CA PHE A 96 -7.22 -9.11 -9.84
C PHE A 96 -8.59 -9.24 -9.14
N LEU A 97 -9.30 -8.14 -8.90
CA LEU A 97 -10.66 -8.10 -8.38
C LEU A 97 -11.75 -7.98 -9.47
N ASN A 98 -11.39 -7.82 -10.74
CA ASN A 98 -12.37 -7.56 -11.83
C ASN A 98 -13.48 -8.62 -11.93
N ASP A 99 -13.18 -9.87 -11.62
CA ASP A 99 -14.15 -10.98 -11.66
C ASP A 99 -14.80 -11.27 -10.30
N VAL A 100 -14.57 -10.43 -9.27
CA VAL A 100 -15.09 -10.62 -7.91
C VAL A 100 -16.32 -9.75 -7.69
N ASP A 101 -17.45 -10.36 -7.30
CA ASP A 101 -18.65 -9.62 -6.92
C ASP A 101 -18.50 -9.05 -5.49
N LEU A 102 -18.18 -7.78 -5.40
CA LEU A 102 -18.08 -7.00 -4.15
C LEU A 102 -19.33 -6.15 -3.88
N SER A 103 -20.43 -6.32 -4.62
CA SER A 103 -21.63 -5.47 -4.51
C SER A 103 -22.28 -5.47 -3.14
N ALA A 104 -22.05 -6.50 -2.33
CA ALA A 104 -22.53 -6.62 -0.94
C ALA A 104 -21.59 -5.97 0.09
N LYS A 105 -20.46 -5.42 -0.32
CA LYS A 105 -19.43 -4.82 0.53
C LYS A 105 -19.37 -3.31 0.37
N ALA A 106 -18.90 -2.62 1.39
CA ALA A 106 -18.48 -1.23 1.26
C ALA A 106 -17.05 -1.20 0.69
N VAL A 107 -16.92 -0.67 -0.52
CA VAL A 107 -15.64 -0.63 -1.24
C VAL A 107 -15.25 0.83 -1.44
N TYR A 108 -14.04 1.18 -1.04
CA TYR A 108 -13.51 2.55 -1.16
C TYR A 108 -12.17 2.55 -1.88
N ASP A 109 -12.05 3.45 -2.85
CA ASP A 109 -10.84 3.74 -3.59
C ASP A 109 -10.04 4.83 -2.87
N CYS A 110 -8.83 4.49 -2.43
CA CYS A 110 -7.98 5.40 -1.68
C CYS A 110 -7.23 6.41 -2.57
N SER A 111 -7.28 6.28 -3.91
CA SER A 111 -6.60 7.19 -4.85
C SER A 111 -7.39 8.47 -5.15
N ALA A 112 -8.57 8.65 -4.58
CA ALA A 112 -9.45 9.78 -4.89
C ALA A 112 -8.72 11.13 -4.74
N GLY A 113 -8.76 11.96 -5.79
CA GLY A 113 -8.16 13.29 -5.81
C GLY A 113 -6.64 13.34 -6.02
N ILE A 114 -5.96 12.19 -6.16
CA ILE A 114 -4.54 12.13 -6.54
C ILE A 114 -4.41 12.36 -8.04
N GLU A 115 -3.46 13.20 -8.44
CA GLU A 115 -3.11 13.39 -9.85
C GLU A 115 -2.36 12.14 -10.36
N LEU A 116 -2.94 11.46 -11.36
CA LEU A 116 -2.38 10.24 -11.88
C LEU A 116 -1.36 10.54 -12.98
N LEU A 117 -0.20 9.91 -12.89
CA LEU A 117 0.83 9.93 -13.93
C LEU A 117 0.45 8.91 -15.02
N CYS A 118 0.59 9.33 -16.29
CA CYS A 118 0.42 8.39 -17.40
C CYS A 118 1.51 7.33 -17.32
N SER A 119 1.14 6.10 -17.56
CA SER A 119 2.08 5.02 -17.83
C SER A 119 2.82 5.32 -19.13
N ASP A 120 4.15 5.38 -19.14
CA ASP A 120 4.95 5.63 -20.34
C ASP A 120 4.96 4.44 -21.30
N GLY A 121 3.98 3.55 -21.19
CA GLY A 121 3.83 2.33 -21.98
C GLY A 121 3.91 2.63 -23.47
N HIS A 122 5.02 2.25 -24.08
CA HIS A 122 5.11 2.08 -25.50
C HIS A 122 4.01 1.11 -25.93
N SER A 123 3.09 1.57 -26.77
CA SER A 123 2.00 0.79 -27.33
C SER A 123 2.55 -0.43 -28.07
N HIS A 124 2.72 -1.55 -27.36
CA HIS A 124 2.97 -2.83 -28.00
C HIS A 124 1.62 -3.43 -28.45
N GLU A 125 1.55 -3.88 -29.70
CA GLU A 125 0.38 -4.48 -30.38
C GLU A 125 -0.09 -5.81 -29.76
N HIS A 126 0.17 -6.05 -28.49
CA HIS A 126 -0.28 -7.25 -27.79
C HIS A 126 -1.38 -6.86 -26.81
N GLY A 127 -2.63 -7.17 -27.20
CA GLY A 127 -3.90 -6.82 -26.59
C GLY A 127 -4.15 -7.19 -25.13
N HIS A 128 -3.32 -6.72 -24.24
CA HIS A 128 -3.60 -6.61 -22.81
C HIS A 128 -3.92 -5.13 -22.53
N ASP A 129 -5.05 -4.87 -21.87
CA ASP A 129 -5.45 -3.55 -21.39
C ASP A 129 -4.47 -3.14 -20.28
N HIS A 130 -3.32 -2.55 -20.65
CA HIS A 130 -2.44 -1.89 -19.68
C HIS A 130 -3.19 -0.70 -19.11
N ALA A 131 -3.09 -0.48 -17.80
CA ALA A 131 -3.66 0.68 -17.15
C ALA A 131 -3.14 1.95 -17.84
N GLU A 132 -4.02 2.91 -18.15
CA GLU A 132 -3.66 4.19 -18.75
C GLU A 132 -2.71 5.01 -17.86
N TYR A 133 -2.66 4.66 -16.57
CA TYR A 133 -1.93 5.37 -15.52
C TYR A 133 -1.05 4.41 -14.72
N ASP A 134 0.08 4.92 -14.23
CA ASP A 134 0.90 4.22 -13.23
C ASP A 134 0.11 4.12 -11.92
N PRO A 135 -0.14 2.90 -11.38
CA PRO A 135 -0.92 2.74 -10.17
C PRO A 135 -0.11 2.84 -8.86
N HIS A 136 1.22 2.99 -8.91
CA HIS A 136 2.12 2.94 -7.74
C HIS A 136 2.16 4.27 -6.96
N ILE A 137 0.99 4.88 -6.78
CA ILE A 137 0.80 6.22 -6.21
C ILE A 137 1.38 6.39 -4.81
N TRP A 138 1.41 5.32 -4.00
CA TRP A 138 1.88 5.33 -2.61
C TRP A 138 3.38 5.54 -2.44
N LEU A 139 4.16 5.47 -3.52
CA LEU A 139 5.61 5.71 -3.48
C LEU A 139 5.98 7.20 -3.36
N ASP A 140 5.02 8.11 -3.56
CA ASP A 140 5.14 9.50 -3.13
C ASP A 140 4.52 9.68 -1.72
N PRO A 141 5.29 10.11 -0.71
CA PRO A 141 4.77 10.34 0.64
C PRO A 141 3.61 11.35 0.72
N GLU A 142 3.52 12.33 -0.17
CA GLU A 142 2.37 13.25 -0.21
C GLU A 142 1.11 12.56 -0.71
N ASN A 143 1.22 11.70 -1.71
CA ASN A 143 0.10 10.87 -2.14
C ASN A 143 -0.34 9.90 -1.03
N ALA A 144 0.62 9.28 -0.33
CA ALA A 144 0.32 8.42 0.82
C ALA A 144 -0.41 9.17 1.94
N ALA A 145 -0.05 10.43 2.19
CA ALA A 145 -0.77 11.30 3.13
C ALA A 145 -2.22 11.55 2.67
N MET A 146 -2.43 11.77 1.38
CA MET A 146 -3.79 11.90 0.81
C MET A 146 -4.57 10.60 0.90
N MET A 147 -3.95 9.45 0.60
CA MET A 147 -4.56 8.13 0.78
C MET A 147 -4.98 7.90 2.25
N ALA A 148 -4.15 8.24 3.22
CA ALA A 148 -4.49 8.14 4.64
C ALA A 148 -5.73 8.99 4.99
N LYS A 149 -5.84 10.20 4.45
CA LYS A 149 -7.01 11.05 4.59
C LYS A 149 -8.26 10.43 3.96
N ASN A 150 -8.16 9.89 2.75
CA ASN A 150 -9.27 9.22 2.06
C ASN A 150 -9.75 7.99 2.86
N ILE A 151 -8.83 7.23 3.47
CA ILE A 151 -9.16 6.13 4.39
C ILE A 151 -9.94 6.64 5.60
N ALA A 152 -9.48 7.72 6.24
CA ALA A 152 -10.18 8.32 7.39
C ALA A 152 -11.60 8.79 7.02
N GLU A 153 -11.77 9.45 5.87
CA GLU A 153 -13.08 9.88 5.36
C GLU A 153 -13.99 8.67 5.10
N ALA A 154 -13.49 7.62 4.45
CA ALA A 154 -14.24 6.39 4.17
C ALA A 154 -14.71 5.69 5.45
N LEU A 155 -13.86 5.62 6.46
CA LEU A 155 -14.15 4.93 7.72
C LEU A 155 -14.98 5.77 8.71
N SER A 156 -15.12 7.08 8.49
CA SER A 156 -15.86 8.00 9.39
C SER A 156 -17.34 7.66 9.54
N THR A 157 -17.92 6.85 8.65
CA THR A 157 -19.30 6.36 8.77
C THR A 157 -19.45 5.18 9.74
N TYR A 158 -18.35 4.53 10.12
CA TYR A 158 -18.32 3.32 10.94
C TYR A 158 -17.65 3.55 12.31
N LEU A 159 -16.72 4.50 12.38
CA LEU A 159 -15.81 4.72 13.50
C LEU A 159 -15.80 6.21 13.90
N PRO A 160 -15.22 6.58 15.06
CA PRO A 160 -15.12 7.97 15.50
C PRO A 160 -14.34 8.85 14.51
N GLY A 161 -15.05 9.59 13.66
CA GLY A 161 -14.47 10.36 12.54
C GLY A 161 -13.45 11.40 12.99
N ASP A 162 -13.67 12.11 14.10
CA ASP A 162 -12.71 13.10 14.60
C ASP A 162 -11.36 12.47 14.95
N THR A 163 -11.35 11.25 15.52
CA THR A 163 -10.11 10.53 15.85
C THR A 163 -9.41 10.04 14.58
N LEU A 164 -10.17 9.48 13.63
CA LEU A 164 -9.63 9.03 12.34
C LEU A 164 -8.96 10.19 11.58
N MET A 165 -9.63 11.33 11.50
CA MET A 165 -9.08 12.52 10.83
C MET A 165 -7.83 13.06 11.53
N ALA A 166 -7.84 13.11 12.87
CA ALA A 166 -6.68 13.56 13.63
C ALA A 166 -5.46 12.61 13.43
N ASN A 167 -5.69 11.29 13.40
CA ASN A 167 -4.64 10.31 13.12
C ASN A 167 -4.09 10.48 11.69
N ALA A 168 -4.99 10.62 10.70
CA ALA A 168 -4.61 10.81 9.29
C ALA A 168 -3.83 12.10 9.09
N GLU A 169 -4.24 13.22 9.69
CA GLU A 169 -3.52 14.49 9.64
C GLU A 169 -2.13 14.39 10.28
N SER A 170 -2.04 13.83 11.50
CA SER A 170 -0.77 13.65 12.20
C SER A 170 0.19 12.76 11.43
N TYR A 171 -0.30 11.69 10.82
CA TYR A 171 0.53 10.83 10.00
C TYR A 171 0.91 11.49 8.67
N GLY A 172 -0.02 12.20 8.04
CA GLY A 172 0.25 13.00 6.85
C GLY A 172 1.37 14.04 7.07
N ASP A 173 1.36 14.76 8.19
CA ASP A 173 2.43 15.69 8.56
C ASP A 173 3.79 14.96 8.71
N THR A 174 3.79 13.75 9.26
CA THR A 174 4.99 12.90 9.35
C THR A 174 5.52 12.56 7.97
N LEU A 175 4.65 12.16 7.02
CA LEU A 175 5.04 11.79 5.66
C LEU A 175 5.57 12.99 4.85
N VAL A 176 4.93 14.17 4.98
CA VAL A 176 5.39 15.41 4.33
C VAL A 176 6.76 15.83 4.88
N THR A 177 6.95 15.72 6.20
CA THR A 177 8.24 16.01 6.84
C THR A 177 9.32 15.03 6.36
N LEU A 178 9.01 13.73 6.30
CA LEU A 178 9.91 12.71 5.78
C LEU A 178 10.36 13.04 4.35
N LYS A 179 9.42 13.38 3.46
CA LYS A 179 9.73 13.75 2.06
C LYS A 179 10.69 14.95 2.01
N ALA A 180 10.43 15.99 2.80
CA ALA A 180 11.27 17.18 2.85
C ALA A 180 12.69 16.87 3.35
N ASP A 181 12.81 16.10 4.43
CA ASP A 181 14.10 15.71 4.99
C ASP A 181 14.92 14.85 4.02
N LEU A 182 14.27 13.91 3.34
CA LEU A 182 14.92 13.03 2.36
C LEU A 182 15.33 13.80 1.10
N ASN A 183 14.52 14.75 0.62
CA ASN A 183 14.90 15.64 -0.48
C ASN A 183 16.13 16.49 -0.14
N SER A 184 16.21 17.01 1.09
CA SER A 184 17.39 17.75 1.55
C SER A 184 18.67 16.90 1.50
N ARG A 185 18.58 15.61 1.78
CA ARG A 185 19.73 14.68 1.67
C ARG A 185 20.17 14.45 0.23
N LEU A 186 19.26 14.58 -0.73
CA LEU A 186 19.52 14.40 -2.17
C LEU A 186 20.01 15.68 -2.87
N GLU A 187 20.09 16.85 -2.19
CA GLU A 187 20.46 18.13 -2.83
C GLU A 187 21.77 18.07 -3.63
N ASN A 188 22.76 17.31 -3.14
CA ASN A 188 24.09 17.22 -3.74
C ASN A 188 24.31 15.92 -4.54
N LEU A 189 23.22 15.22 -4.91
CA LEU A 189 23.32 14.00 -5.71
C LEU A 189 23.98 14.29 -7.05
N SER A 190 24.97 13.49 -7.44
CA SER A 190 25.76 13.73 -8.65
C SER A 190 25.03 13.27 -9.93
N CYS A 191 24.21 12.24 -9.85
CA CYS A 191 23.37 11.74 -10.91
C CYS A 191 21.92 11.63 -10.43
N ARG A 192 20.97 12.15 -11.21
CA ARG A 192 19.53 12.11 -10.90
C ARG A 192 18.74 11.22 -11.85
N GLU A 193 19.44 10.51 -12.72
CA GLU A 193 18.84 9.65 -13.73
C GLU A 193 18.84 8.21 -13.26
N LEU A 194 17.70 7.53 -13.38
CA LEU A 194 17.48 6.16 -12.96
C LEU A 194 17.27 5.24 -14.16
N ILE A 195 17.80 4.04 -14.04
CA ILE A 195 17.38 2.88 -14.84
C ILE A 195 16.87 1.85 -13.84
N THR A 196 15.58 1.53 -13.91
CA THR A 196 14.90 0.59 -13.01
C THR A 196 14.55 -0.70 -13.73
N PHE A 197 14.37 -1.78 -13.01
CA PHE A 197 13.92 -3.04 -13.60
C PHE A 197 12.42 -3.06 -13.80
N HIS A 198 11.65 -2.55 -12.87
CA HIS A 198 10.20 -2.48 -12.98
C HIS A 198 9.73 -1.05 -13.29
N ASP A 199 8.67 -0.94 -14.11
CA ASP A 199 7.99 0.31 -14.42
C ASP A 199 6.96 0.64 -13.33
N GLY A 200 7.41 1.21 -12.22
CA GLY A 200 6.54 1.52 -11.06
C GLY A 200 7.16 2.54 -10.12
N PHE A 201 8.28 3.15 -10.49
CA PHE A 201 8.95 4.15 -9.67
C PHE A 201 8.71 5.59 -10.11
N ALA A 202 7.74 5.86 -11.01
CA ALA A 202 7.52 7.22 -11.53
C ALA A 202 7.12 8.20 -10.42
N TYR A 203 6.22 7.82 -9.50
CA TYR A 203 5.85 8.66 -8.37
C TYR A 203 6.99 8.88 -7.38
N PHE A 204 7.81 7.85 -7.11
CA PHE A 204 9.01 7.99 -6.30
C PHE A 204 10.02 8.94 -6.97
N ALA A 205 10.29 8.75 -8.24
CA ALA A 205 11.20 9.60 -9.00
C ALA A 205 10.72 11.06 -8.98
N ASN A 206 9.44 11.31 -9.24
CA ASN A 206 8.86 12.64 -9.19
C ASN A 206 8.94 13.26 -7.79
N ALA A 207 8.64 12.50 -6.74
CA ALA A 207 8.67 12.96 -5.35
C ALA A 207 10.06 13.42 -4.90
N PHE A 208 11.13 12.82 -5.46
CA PHE A 208 12.53 13.04 -5.08
C PHE A 208 13.36 13.72 -6.18
N GLU A 209 12.69 14.37 -7.15
CA GLU A 209 13.32 15.10 -8.26
C GLU A 209 14.32 14.23 -9.07
N LEU A 210 14.01 12.96 -9.24
CA LEU A 210 14.75 12.01 -10.06
C LEU A 210 14.04 11.83 -11.41
N THR A 211 14.75 11.28 -12.39
CA THR A 211 14.20 11.00 -13.73
C THR A 211 14.44 9.54 -14.07
N THR A 212 13.39 8.76 -14.28
CA THR A 212 13.52 7.42 -14.85
C THR A 212 13.74 7.52 -16.34
N LEU A 213 14.93 7.12 -16.80
CA LEU A 213 15.26 7.11 -18.24
C LEU A 213 14.67 5.91 -18.95
N LYS A 214 14.67 4.76 -18.29
CA LYS A 214 14.19 3.50 -18.85
C LYS A 214 13.83 2.53 -17.73
N SER A 215 12.73 1.80 -17.92
CA SER A 215 12.40 0.57 -17.20
C SER A 215 12.80 -0.63 -18.06
N ILE A 216 13.44 -1.64 -17.47
CA ILE A 216 14.03 -2.78 -18.22
C ILE A 216 12.99 -3.86 -18.48
N GLU A 217 12.12 -4.12 -17.50
CA GLU A 217 11.06 -5.11 -17.57
C GLU A 217 9.72 -4.36 -17.42
N GLU A 218 8.85 -4.50 -18.40
CA GLU A 218 7.50 -3.94 -18.30
C GLU A 218 6.66 -4.73 -17.29
N GLU A 219 6.96 -6.04 -17.17
CA GLU A 219 6.34 -6.96 -16.22
C GLU A 219 7.41 -7.75 -15.47
N SER A 220 7.26 -7.88 -14.15
CA SER A 220 8.18 -8.67 -13.32
C SER A 220 8.30 -10.11 -13.83
N GLY A 221 9.55 -10.53 -14.09
CA GLY A 221 9.88 -11.89 -14.56
C GLY A 221 9.95 -12.04 -16.07
N SER A 222 9.70 -10.99 -16.86
CA SER A 222 10.06 -10.97 -18.28
C SER A 222 11.58 -10.79 -18.40
N GLU A 223 12.26 -11.62 -19.19
CA GLU A 223 13.68 -11.43 -19.48
C GLU A 223 13.84 -10.38 -20.59
N ALA A 224 14.65 -9.33 -20.35
CA ALA A 224 14.99 -8.35 -21.37
C ALA A 224 15.57 -9.01 -22.61
N SER A 225 15.07 -8.65 -23.77
CA SER A 225 15.61 -9.13 -25.06
C SER A 225 17.04 -8.62 -25.28
N ALA A 226 17.80 -9.25 -26.16
CA ALA A 226 19.13 -8.79 -26.51
C ALA A 226 19.16 -7.36 -27.10
N ALA A 227 18.07 -6.93 -27.74
CA ALA A 227 17.94 -5.58 -28.28
C ALA A 227 17.72 -4.54 -27.15
N GLU A 228 16.86 -4.85 -26.18
CA GLU A 228 16.63 -4.01 -25.00
C GLU A 228 17.88 -3.91 -24.13
N MET A 229 18.59 -5.03 -23.90
CA MET A 229 19.87 -4.99 -23.20
C MET A 229 20.90 -4.09 -23.90
N ALA A 230 20.98 -4.13 -25.23
CA ALA A 230 21.90 -3.28 -25.98
C ALA A 230 21.52 -1.79 -25.89
N GLU A 231 20.22 -1.47 -25.90
CA GLU A 231 19.70 -0.11 -25.69
C GLU A 231 20.09 0.40 -24.29
N ILE A 232 19.84 -0.39 -23.24
CA ILE A 232 20.15 -0.02 -21.86
C ILE A 232 21.67 0.20 -21.68
N ILE A 233 22.50 -0.68 -22.21
CA ILE A 233 23.96 -0.53 -22.18
C ILE A 233 24.38 0.78 -22.89
N SER A 234 23.71 1.14 -24.00
CA SER A 234 23.94 2.41 -24.68
C SER A 234 23.58 3.61 -23.83
N LEU A 235 22.39 3.60 -23.18
CA LEU A 235 21.94 4.67 -22.28
C LEU A 235 22.89 4.84 -21.08
N ILE A 236 23.30 3.75 -20.44
CA ILE A 236 24.25 3.78 -19.32
C ILE A 236 25.55 4.48 -19.74
N ASN A 237 26.11 4.10 -20.90
CA ASN A 237 27.36 4.69 -21.39
C ASN A 237 27.20 6.15 -21.82
N GLU A 238 26.10 6.51 -22.49
CA GLU A 238 25.82 7.86 -22.98
C GLU A 238 25.63 8.84 -21.84
N HIS A 239 24.83 8.45 -20.83
CA HIS A 239 24.50 9.28 -19.66
C HIS A 239 25.48 9.08 -18.48
N SER A 240 26.44 8.14 -18.60
CA SER A 240 27.38 7.79 -17.52
C SER A 240 26.65 7.39 -16.23
N ILE A 241 25.60 6.57 -16.35
CA ILE A 241 24.77 6.14 -15.22
C ILE A 241 25.59 5.22 -14.30
N PRO A 242 25.75 5.56 -12.99
CA PRO A 242 26.62 4.78 -12.11
C PRO A 242 26.02 3.45 -11.67
N ALA A 243 24.68 3.31 -11.66
CA ALA A 243 23.99 2.13 -11.16
C ALA A 243 22.66 1.86 -11.87
N VAL A 244 22.25 0.59 -11.88
CA VAL A 244 20.90 0.12 -12.23
C VAL A 244 20.20 -0.42 -11.01
N PHE A 245 18.86 -0.28 -10.94
CA PHE A 245 18.07 -0.59 -9.76
C PHE A 245 17.12 -1.75 -10.01
N THR A 246 17.33 -2.86 -9.28
CA THR A 246 16.40 -3.99 -9.22
C THR A 246 15.38 -3.81 -8.10
N GLU A 247 14.34 -4.63 -8.07
CA GLU A 247 13.47 -4.76 -6.91
C GLU A 247 14.08 -5.64 -5.83
N VAL A 248 13.77 -5.36 -4.56
CA VAL A 248 14.28 -6.13 -3.39
C VAL A 248 13.98 -7.63 -3.53
N ASN A 249 12.84 -8.01 -4.10
CA ASN A 249 12.43 -9.41 -4.30
C ASN A 249 12.56 -9.87 -5.76
N GLY A 250 13.17 -9.04 -6.64
CA GLY A 250 13.33 -9.32 -8.06
C GLY A 250 14.57 -10.14 -8.39
N SER A 251 14.65 -10.64 -9.63
CA SER A 251 15.85 -11.31 -10.15
C SER A 251 16.95 -10.29 -10.45
N THR A 252 18.19 -10.58 -10.05
CA THR A 252 19.36 -9.72 -10.35
C THR A 252 20.13 -10.15 -11.59
N ALA A 253 19.76 -11.26 -12.24
CA ALA A 253 20.57 -11.88 -13.28
C ALA A 253 20.82 -10.96 -14.49
N THR A 254 19.78 -10.29 -15.00
CA THR A 254 19.89 -9.34 -16.11
C THR A 254 20.66 -8.09 -15.69
N ALA A 255 20.42 -7.56 -14.47
CA ALA A 255 21.16 -6.42 -13.93
C ALA A 255 22.65 -6.70 -13.81
N GLU A 256 23.03 -7.88 -13.32
CA GLU A 256 24.41 -8.32 -13.22
C GLU A 256 25.08 -8.50 -14.61
N ALA A 257 24.31 -8.91 -15.63
CA ALA A 257 24.81 -8.99 -16.98
C ALA A 257 25.13 -7.60 -17.55
N ILE A 258 24.22 -6.63 -17.36
CA ILE A 258 24.41 -5.23 -17.76
C ILE A 258 25.58 -4.61 -16.99
N ALA A 259 25.68 -4.85 -15.68
CA ALA A 259 26.76 -4.36 -14.83
C ALA A 259 28.15 -4.86 -15.30
N ARG A 260 28.26 -6.13 -15.71
CA ARG A 260 29.50 -6.67 -16.26
C ARG A 260 29.96 -5.99 -17.56
N GLU A 261 29.05 -5.56 -18.41
CA GLU A 261 29.36 -4.91 -19.69
C GLU A 261 29.64 -3.41 -19.54
N THR A 262 29.01 -2.74 -18.56
CA THR A 262 29.08 -1.29 -18.40
C THR A 262 29.97 -0.84 -17.25
N GLY A 263 30.17 -1.68 -16.25
CA GLY A 263 30.81 -1.31 -14.99
C GLY A 263 29.88 -0.58 -14.01
N ALA A 264 28.59 -0.40 -14.36
CA ALA A 264 27.61 0.16 -13.44
C ALA A 264 27.37 -0.76 -12.22
N ALA A 265 27.05 -0.19 -11.07
CA ALA A 265 26.68 -0.96 -9.90
C ALA A 265 25.24 -1.54 -10.05
N VAL A 266 24.93 -2.55 -9.25
CA VAL A 266 23.56 -3.04 -9.07
C VAL A 266 23.11 -2.66 -7.67
N ALA A 267 22.02 -1.93 -7.56
CA ALA A 267 21.37 -1.56 -6.30
C ALA A 267 19.92 -2.04 -6.31
N SER A 268 19.21 -1.91 -5.20
CA SER A 268 17.81 -2.35 -5.09
C SER A 268 16.91 -1.25 -4.53
N LEU A 269 15.68 -1.21 -5.04
CA LEU A 269 14.60 -0.38 -4.53
C LEU A 269 13.43 -1.28 -4.11
N ASN A 270 12.68 -0.84 -3.10
CA ASN A 270 11.51 -1.56 -2.58
C ASN A 270 10.23 -0.84 -3.01
N MET A 271 9.36 -1.51 -3.74
CA MET A 271 8.06 -1.01 -4.19
C MET A 271 6.96 -1.10 -3.13
N MET A 272 7.27 -1.63 -1.95
CA MET A 272 6.31 -1.80 -0.85
C MET A 272 5.15 -2.76 -1.20
N ILE A 273 5.40 -3.75 -2.05
CA ILE A 273 4.36 -4.71 -2.45
C ILE A 273 4.11 -5.77 -1.36
N SER A 274 5.13 -6.09 -0.57
CA SER A 274 5.04 -7.12 0.47
C SER A 274 5.60 -6.65 1.81
N SER A 275 5.25 -7.38 2.89
CA SER A 275 5.73 -7.10 4.25
C SER A 275 7.16 -7.56 4.51
N SER A 276 7.81 -8.23 3.57
CA SER A 276 9.16 -8.75 3.73
C SER A 276 10.19 -7.64 3.89
N GLY A 277 11.10 -7.81 4.84
CA GLY A 277 12.24 -6.91 5.06
C GLY A 277 11.90 -5.61 5.79
N THR A 278 10.72 -5.48 6.40
CA THR A 278 10.35 -4.31 7.18
C THR A 278 10.92 -4.36 8.60
N GLY A 279 11.45 -3.21 9.06
CA GLY A 279 11.97 -3.03 10.41
C GLY A 279 10.88 -3.04 11.50
N SER A 280 11.29 -2.80 12.75
CA SER A 280 10.38 -2.76 13.91
C SER A 280 9.75 -1.37 14.16
N GLY A 281 9.98 -0.39 13.26
CA GLY A 281 9.54 1.00 13.38
C GLY A 281 8.25 1.30 12.63
N ASP A 282 8.29 2.31 11.79
CA ASP A 282 7.24 2.63 10.83
C ASP A 282 7.63 2.06 9.47
N PRO A 283 7.03 0.92 9.02
CA PRO A 283 7.49 0.24 7.80
C PRO A 283 7.40 1.11 6.56
N TYR A 284 6.41 1.99 6.45
CA TYR A 284 6.31 2.92 5.32
C TYR A 284 7.50 3.87 5.29
N CYS A 285 7.75 4.58 6.40
CA CYS A 285 8.86 5.52 6.51
C CYS A 285 10.22 4.82 6.36
N ASP A 286 10.37 3.62 6.92
CA ASP A 286 11.59 2.83 6.83
C ASP A 286 11.91 2.44 5.38
N ILE A 287 10.90 2.00 4.60
CA ILE A 287 11.07 1.61 3.18
C ILE A 287 11.42 2.82 2.31
N ILE A 288 10.70 3.94 2.44
CA ILE A 288 10.99 5.15 1.65
C ILE A 288 12.40 5.68 1.99
N THR A 289 12.78 5.65 3.27
CA THR A 289 14.13 6.05 3.71
C THR A 289 15.18 5.13 3.10
N ALA A 290 15.00 3.81 3.15
CA ALA A 290 15.93 2.83 2.59
C ALA A 290 16.09 2.98 1.06
N ASN A 291 15.01 3.30 0.35
CA ASN A 291 15.06 3.60 -1.09
C ASN A 291 15.95 4.83 -1.36
N VAL A 292 15.76 5.92 -0.61
CA VAL A 292 16.60 7.11 -0.76
C VAL A 292 18.06 6.85 -0.37
N GLU A 293 18.32 6.02 0.65
CA GLU A 293 19.67 5.61 1.02
C GLU A 293 20.33 4.79 -0.07
N SER A 294 19.61 3.86 -0.70
CA SER A 294 20.08 3.11 -1.86
C SER A 294 20.45 4.03 -3.04
N ILE A 295 19.64 5.06 -3.30
CA ILE A 295 19.94 6.08 -4.33
C ILE A 295 21.20 6.86 -3.98
N LEU A 296 21.34 7.34 -2.73
CA LEU A 296 22.51 8.08 -2.28
C LEU A 296 23.81 7.27 -2.38
N GLU A 297 23.76 6.00 -2.00
CA GLU A 297 24.92 5.10 -2.08
C GLU A 297 25.33 4.81 -3.53
N ALA A 298 24.34 4.66 -4.41
CA ALA A 298 24.58 4.23 -5.79
C ALA A 298 24.87 5.38 -6.76
N LEU A 299 24.32 6.59 -6.53
CA LEU A 299 24.38 7.75 -7.44
C LEU A 299 25.10 8.95 -6.84
N GLY A 300 25.49 8.90 -5.55
CA GLY A 300 26.11 9.99 -4.78
C GLY A 300 27.60 10.24 -5.04
#